data_e02cdde5ef6a704bba2a392f56fa614e
#
_entry.id   e02cdde5ef6a704bba2a392f56fa614e
#
_cell.length_a   1.000
_cell.length_b   1.000
_cell.length_c   1.000
_cell.angle_alpha   90.00
_cell.angle_beta   90.00
_cell.angle_gamma   90.00
#
_symmetry.space_group_name_H-M   'P 1'
#
loop_
_entity.id
_entity.type
_entity.pdbx_description
1 polymer ?
#
loop_
_entity_poly.entity_id
_entity_poly.type
_entity_poly.pdbx_seq_one_letter_code
_entity_poly.pdbx_strand_id
1 'polypeptide(L)'
;MKTKQRISEFLKKEILRLAAHGYGSRNIAIRVDIGRSLVRRVLAESSPEALKVSISSGSKLAQFQQVITEKVLLGLTTTRILRDIRDIGYSGSRTILGELVANIRVDNGITRKPTAKRRFETDPGQEMQLDWSPYHVQINGKRVKIHVLGVISCYSRKLFFAAFRNERQATLLEGISMAFEYFEGCALRLVFDNMTTAVLGRREKGQIIWNQSFLDFAKHYGFSPFACAVRDPDRKGKQEKSFRLLEDDFIRGSTFASWDDFSRRLRVWLDEIRGVANNRIHGTTGKVPNDEHLFENSLFIRLPHERFPAYSEELRAVDRDATISVHGIRYTVPSGYANRNVVVRLFAEHFEVLEKNGAIVFSSKYLDTTVSPTKLVINQLHFTSLSRKPRGNETT
;
A
#
# COMPACT_ATOMS: atom_id res chain seq x y z
N MET A 1 -47.95 -11.48 38.79
CA MET A 1 -46.51 -11.66 38.54
C MET A 1 -46.24 -11.44 37.04
N LYS A 2 -45.58 -10.33 36.62
CA LYS A 2 -45.26 -10.07 35.20
C LYS A 2 -44.05 -10.90 34.82
N THR A 3 -44.21 -11.84 33.93
CA THR A 3 -43.17 -12.71 33.38
C THR A 3 -42.11 -11.83 32.70
N LYS A 4 -40.87 -11.84 33.19
CA LYS A 4 -39.72 -11.17 32.52
C LYS A 4 -39.51 -11.84 31.16
N GLN A 5 -39.94 -11.16 30.10
CA GLN A 5 -39.65 -11.59 28.72
C GLN A 5 -38.12 -11.67 28.52
N ARG A 6 -37.61 -12.87 28.33
CA ARG A 6 -36.20 -13.11 27.95
C ARG A 6 -36.03 -12.67 26.50
N ILE A 7 -35.20 -11.67 26.28
CA ILE A 7 -34.80 -11.21 24.93
C ILE A 7 -33.82 -12.22 24.38
N SER A 8 -34.02 -12.62 23.11
CA SER A 8 -33.04 -13.47 22.41
C SER A 8 -31.73 -12.73 22.21
N GLU A 9 -30.60 -13.43 22.25
CA GLU A 9 -29.28 -12.86 21.97
C GLU A 9 -29.18 -12.20 20.56
N PHE A 10 -29.92 -12.75 19.58
CA PHE A 10 -30.03 -12.17 18.25
C PHE A 10 -30.67 -10.77 18.28
N LEU A 11 -31.77 -10.62 19.05
CA LEU A 11 -32.48 -9.34 19.13
C LEU A 11 -31.66 -8.28 19.87
N LYS A 12 -30.90 -8.68 20.91
CA LYS A 12 -29.95 -7.78 21.59
C LYS A 12 -28.87 -7.26 20.62
N LYS A 13 -28.28 -8.15 19.83
CA LYS A 13 -27.26 -7.77 18.83
C LYS A 13 -27.82 -6.82 17.81
N GLU A 14 -29.03 -7.01 17.32
CA GLU A 14 -29.65 -6.14 16.32
C GLU A 14 -29.96 -4.73 16.91
N ILE A 15 -30.42 -4.65 18.16
CA ILE A 15 -30.61 -3.36 18.85
C ILE A 15 -29.31 -2.59 18.95
N LEU A 16 -28.20 -3.25 19.32
CA LEU A 16 -26.88 -2.62 19.45
C LEU A 16 -26.32 -2.21 18.10
N ARG A 17 -26.53 -3.01 17.06
CA ARG A 17 -26.15 -2.67 15.69
C ARG A 17 -26.86 -1.40 15.22
N LEU A 18 -28.15 -1.30 15.41
CA LEU A 18 -28.93 -0.12 15.02
C LEU A 18 -28.52 1.13 15.82
N ALA A 19 -28.20 0.97 17.10
CA ALA A 19 -27.70 2.07 17.93
C ALA A 19 -26.32 2.57 17.45
N ALA A 20 -25.42 1.66 17.08
CA ALA A 20 -24.11 1.99 16.51
C ALA A 20 -24.20 2.74 15.16
N HIS A 21 -25.31 2.56 14.43
CA HIS A 21 -25.63 3.32 13.21
C HIS A 21 -26.37 4.64 13.49
N GLY A 22 -26.43 5.09 14.74
CA GLY A 22 -27.00 6.39 15.11
C GLY A 22 -28.53 6.41 15.25
N TYR A 23 -29.22 5.25 15.23
CA TYR A 23 -30.68 5.23 15.43
C TYR A 23 -31.04 5.44 16.90
N GLY A 24 -31.93 6.39 17.16
CA GLY A 24 -32.46 6.62 18.51
C GLY A 24 -33.40 5.49 18.99
N SER A 25 -33.54 5.30 20.29
CA SER A 25 -34.32 4.20 20.93
C SER A 25 -35.75 4.06 20.41
N ARG A 26 -36.42 5.14 19.95
CA ARG A 26 -37.78 5.10 19.37
C ARG A 26 -37.74 4.43 17.99
N ASN A 27 -36.79 4.80 17.14
CA ASN A 27 -36.64 4.24 15.79
C ASN A 27 -36.19 2.77 15.81
N ILE A 28 -35.33 2.42 16.77
CA ILE A 28 -34.93 1.02 17.02
C ILE A 28 -36.15 0.19 17.44
N ALA A 29 -36.96 0.67 18.39
CA ALA A 29 -38.15 -0.01 18.87
C ALA A 29 -39.13 -0.34 17.72
N ILE A 30 -39.36 0.60 16.82
CA ILE A 30 -40.21 0.42 15.65
C ILE A 30 -39.61 -0.62 14.66
N ARG A 31 -38.29 -0.57 14.41
CA ARG A 31 -37.64 -1.46 13.45
C ARG A 31 -37.54 -2.92 13.89
N VAL A 32 -37.42 -3.16 15.19
CA VAL A 32 -37.30 -4.51 15.76
C VAL A 32 -38.57 -4.99 16.42
N ASP A 33 -39.67 -4.24 16.29
CA ASP A 33 -41.02 -4.54 16.80
C ASP A 33 -41.05 -4.93 18.27
N ILE A 34 -40.44 -4.09 19.12
CA ILE A 34 -40.44 -4.28 20.60
C ILE A 34 -40.68 -2.97 21.35
N GLY A 35 -41.09 -3.10 22.62
CA GLY A 35 -41.31 -1.93 23.45
C GLY A 35 -40.06 -1.06 23.65
N ARG A 36 -40.18 0.27 23.55
CA ARG A 36 -39.10 1.25 23.73
C ARG A 36 -38.38 1.11 25.10
N SER A 37 -39.12 0.73 26.16
CA SER A 37 -38.55 0.48 27.50
C SER A 37 -37.54 -0.68 27.48
N LEU A 38 -37.82 -1.70 26.64
CA LEU A 38 -36.96 -2.87 26.47
C LEU A 38 -35.68 -2.50 25.70
N VAL A 39 -35.80 -1.68 24.62
CA VAL A 39 -34.64 -1.14 23.88
C VAL A 39 -33.75 -0.30 24.80
N ARG A 40 -34.35 0.60 25.61
CA ARG A 40 -33.60 1.41 26.58
C ARG A 40 -32.86 0.56 27.61
N ARG A 41 -33.48 -0.52 28.08
CA ARG A 41 -32.84 -1.44 29.02
C ARG A 41 -31.66 -2.16 28.40
N VAL A 42 -31.77 -2.65 27.15
CA VAL A 42 -30.68 -3.30 26.44
C VAL A 42 -29.52 -2.32 26.19
N LEU A 43 -29.83 -1.09 25.80
CA LEU A 43 -28.82 -0.05 25.58
C LEU A 43 -28.13 0.39 26.88
N ALA A 44 -28.87 0.42 28.01
CA ALA A 44 -28.31 0.73 29.33
C ALA A 44 -27.43 -0.41 29.86
N GLU A 45 -27.87 -1.66 29.67
CA GLU A 45 -27.09 -2.86 30.02
C GLU A 45 -25.83 -3.03 29.17
N SER A 46 -25.77 -2.38 28.00
CA SER A 46 -24.68 -2.40 27.03
C SER A 46 -23.88 -1.09 26.94
N SER A 47 -24.05 -0.22 27.94
CA SER A 47 -23.23 0.98 28.11
C SER A 47 -21.73 0.59 28.15
N PRO A 48 -20.78 1.45 27.68
CA PRO A 48 -19.34 1.12 27.66
C PRO A 48 -18.74 0.66 28.98
N GLU A 49 -19.41 0.96 30.10
CA GLU A 49 -19.05 0.45 31.42
C GLU A 49 -19.41 -1.03 31.64
N ALA A 50 -20.36 -1.59 30.87
CA ALA A 50 -20.78 -3.00 30.98
C ALA A 50 -19.99 -3.95 30.03
N LEU A 51 -19.23 -3.40 29.10
CA LEU A 51 -18.35 -4.16 28.17
C LEU A 51 -16.94 -4.45 28.75
N LYS A 52 -16.82 -4.44 30.08
CA LYS A 52 -15.64 -4.95 30.76
C LYS A 52 -15.62 -6.48 30.66
N VAL A 53 -14.95 -7.05 29.66
CA VAL A 53 -14.37 -8.38 29.80
C VAL A 53 -13.51 -8.29 31.06
N SER A 54 -14.01 -8.87 32.19
CA SER A 54 -13.29 -8.85 33.45
C SER A 54 -12.06 -9.74 33.33
N ILE A 55 -10.94 -9.14 32.97
CA ILE A 55 -9.63 -9.77 33.18
C ILE A 55 -9.46 -9.80 34.70
N SER A 56 -9.13 -10.99 35.26
CA SER A 56 -8.78 -11.08 36.68
C SER A 56 -7.72 -10.03 36.99
N SER A 57 -7.87 -9.30 38.07
CA SER A 57 -6.99 -8.18 38.47
C SER A 57 -5.51 -8.54 38.62
N GLY A 58 -5.13 -9.83 38.50
CA GLY A 58 -3.75 -10.32 38.47
C GLY A 58 -3.21 -10.64 37.06
N SER A 59 -3.97 -10.42 35.99
CA SER A 59 -3.48 -10.72 34.63
C SER A 59 -2.49 -9.65 34.15
N LYS A 60 -1.33 -10.09 33.58
CA LYS A 60 -0.36 -9.21 32.90
C LYS A 60 -0.96 -8.40 31.73
N LEU A 61 -2.17 -8.76 31.25
CA LEU A 61 -2.88 -8.05 30.19
C LEU A 61 -3.76 -6.92 30.70
N ALA A 62 -4.05 -6.85 32.01
CA ALA A 62 -5.02 -5.90 32.56
C ALA A 62 -4.67 -4.43 32.20
N GLN A 63 -3.39 -4.06 32.36
CA GLN A 63 -2.93 -2.72 32.06
C GLN A 63 -2.94 -2.37 30.54
N PHE A 64 -2.98 -3.38 29.67
CA PHE A 64 -3.00 -3.19 28.20
C PHE A 64 -4.41 -3.37 27.62
N GLN A 65 -5.43 -3.67 28.41
CA GLN A 65 -6.76 -4.04 27.93
C GLN A 65 -7.38 -3.01 27.01
N GLN A 66 -7.29 -1.72 27.36
CA GLN A 66 -7.83 -0.63 26.54
C GLN A 66 -7.15 -0.59 25.17
N VAL A 67 -5.82 -0.60 25.15
CA VAL A 67 -5.02 -0.59 23.90
C VAL A 67 -5.30 -1.81 23.05
N ILE A 68 -5.45 -3.00 23.66
CA ILE A 68 -5.79 -4.23 22.95
C ILE A 68 -7.18 -4.12 22.31
N THR A 69 -8.17 -3.63 23.07
CA THR A 69 -9.54 -3.48 22.59
C THR A 69 -9.61 -2.52 21.41
N GLU A 70 -9.00 -1.34 21.49
CA GLU A 70 -8.93 -0.37 20.41
C GLU A 70 -8.30 -0.99 19.14
N LYS A 71 -7.19 -1.72 19.31
CA LYS A 71 -6.49 -2.38 18.19
C LYS A 71 -7.30 -3.52 17.58
N VAL A 72 -8.08 -4.26 18.37
CA VAL A 72 -9.01 -5.30 17.88
C VAL A 72 -10.15 -4.67 17.09
N LEU A 73 -10.71 -3.56 17.55
CA LEU A 73 -11.76 -2.81 16.86
C LEU A 73 -11.26 -2.20 15.55
N LEU A 74 -10.00 -1.79 15.49
CA LEU A 74 -9.31 -1.40 14.25
C LEU A 74 -9.06 -2.59 13.31
N GLY A 75 -9.36 -3.82 13.72
CA GLY A 75 -9.22 -5.04 12.93
C GLY A 75 -7.80 -5.58 12.83
N LEU A 76 -6.87 -5.14 13.71
CA LEU A 76 -5.50 -5.61 13.70
C LEU A 76 -5.39 -7.10 14.03
N THR A 77 -4.35 -7.75 13.49
CA THR A 77 -4.08 -9.16 13.78
C THR A 77 -3.51 -9.33 15.19
N THR A 78 -3.74 -10.50 15.81
CA THR A 78 -3.17 -10.83 17.13
C THR A 78 -1.65 -10.70 17.15
N THR A 79 -0.97 -11.05 16.04
CA THR A 79 0.49 -10.92 15.91
C THR A 79 0.92 -9.46 15.93
N ARG A 80 0.20 -8.57 15.22
CA ARG A 80 0.46 -7.14 15.24
C ARG A 80 0.21 -6.55 16.62
N ILE A 81 -0.91 -6.90 17.25
CA ILE A 81 -1.25 -6.44 18.61
C ILE A 81 -0.16 -6.86 19.60
N LEU A 82 0.30 -8.13 19.52
CA LEU A 82 1.37 -8.63 20.40
C LEU A 82 2.66 -7.81 20.24
N ARG A 83 3.07 -7.49 19.03
CA ARG A 83 4.23 -6.66 18.75
C ARG A 83 4.08 -5.29 19.40
N ASP A 84 2.97 -4.61 19.10
CA ASP A 84 2.71 -3.26 19.58
C ASP A 84 2.64 -3.16 21.11
N ILE A 85 2.06 -4.16 21.82
CA ILE A 85 2.03 -4.14 23.28
C ILE A 85 3.34 -4.57 23.92
N ARG A 86 4.19 -5.34 23.21
CA ARG A 86 5.56 -5.64 23.67
C ARG A 86 6.44 -4.40 23.67
N ASP A 87 6.28 -3.52 22.67
CA ASP A 87 7.02 -2.26 22.58
C ASP A 87 6.70 -1.32 23.77
N ILE A 88 5.53 -1.51 24.42
CA ILE A 88 5.11 -0.78 25.62
C ILE A 88 5.19 -1.61 26.92
N GLY A 89 5.95 -2.73 26.90
CA GLY A 89 6.34 -3.47 28.10
C GLY A 89 5.60 -4.78 28.40
N TYR A 90 4.79 -5.32 27.48
CA TYR A 90 4.14 -6.62 27.67
C TYR A 90 5.13 -7.78 27.53
N SER A 91 5.30 -8.59 28.59
CA SER A 91 6.21 -9.75 28.62
C SER A 91 5.50 -11.11 28.64
N GLY A 92 4.16 -11.14 28.44
CA GLY A 92 3.36 -12.35 28.53
C GLY A 92 3.31 -13.17 27.23
N SER A 93 2.59 -14.31 27.29
CA SER A 93 2.50 -15.25 26.17
C SER A 93 1.52 -14.77 25.08
N ARG A 94 1.77 -15.22 23.85
CA ARG A 94 0.87 -14.99 22.70
C ARG A 94 -0.47 -15.71 22.90
N THR A 95 -0.49 -16.86 23.57
CA THR A 95 -1.71 -17.67 23.76
C THR A 95 -2.75 -16.90 24.58
N ILE A 96 -2.36 -16.37 25.75
CA ILE A 96 -3.24 -15.58 26.61
C ILE A 96 -3.79 -14.35 25.89
N LEU A 97 -2.93 -13.64 25.13
CA LEU A 97 -3.39 -12.54 24.29
C LEU A 97 -4.37 -13.03 23.21
N GLY A 98 -4.11 -14.18 22.59
CA GLY A 98 -4.96 -14.77 21.56
C GLY A 98 -6.37 -15.07 22.06
N GLU A 99 -6.51 -15.61 23.26
CA GLU A 99 -7.79 -15.86 23.91
C GLU A 99 -8.55 -14.56 24.17
N LEU A 100 -7.88 -13.54 24.73
CA LEU A 100 -8.50 -12.24 24.95
C LEU A 100 -8.97 -11.59 23.66
N VAL A 101 -8.14 -11.58 22.62
CA VAL A 101 -8.49 -11.05 21.29
C VAL A 101 -9.65 -11.81 20.66
N ALA A 102 -9.70 -13.14 20.82
CA ALA A 102 -10.82 -13.97 20.34
C ALA A 102 -12.13 -13.59 21.04
N ASN A 103 -12.11 -13.45 22.36
CA ASN A 103 -13.27 -13.03 23.14
C ASN A 103 -13.75 -11.64 22.73
N ILE A 104 -12.86 -10.65 22.65
CA ILE A 104 -13.23 -9.30 22.21
C ILE A 104 -13.85 -9.32 20.81
N ARG A 105 -13.35 -10.16 19.88
CA ARG A 105 -13.93 -10.30 18.54
C ARG A 105 -15.33 -10.90 18.57
N VAL A 106 -15.54 -11.94 19.35
CA VAL A 106 -16.87 -12.58 19.53
C VAL A 106 -17.85 -11.57 20.09
N ASP A 107 -17.48 -10.86 21.17
CA ASP A 107 -18.32 -9.88 21.83
C ASP A 107 -18.73 -8.72 20.92
N ASN A 108 -17.86 -8.37 19.97
CA ASN A 108 -18.11 -7.32 18.98
C ASN A 108 -18.63 -7.83 17.62
N GLY A 109 -18.98 -9.13 17.50
CA GLY A 109 -19.54 -9.71 16.28
C GLY A 109 -18.56 -9.81 15.10
N ILE A 110 -17.25 -9.72 15.34
CA ILE A 110 -16.19 -9.78 14.31
C ILE A 110 -15.86 -11.24 14.00
N THR A 111 -16.63 -11.87 13.10
CA THR A 111 -16.40 -13.27 12.66
C THR A 111 -15.96 -13.35 11.21
N ARG A 112 -14.99 -14.23 10.90
CA ARG A 112 -14.57 -14.54 9.53
C ARG A 112 -15.06 -15.91 9.12
N LYS A 113 -15.73 -16.03 7.94
CA LYS A 113 -16.12 -17.33 7.37
C LYS A 113 -14.93 -17.91 6.60
N PRO A 114 -14.56 -19.19 6.80
CA PRO A 114 -13.54 -19.86 5.99
C PRO A 114 -14.06 -20.11 4.57
N THR A 115 -13.22 -19.84 3.56
CA THR A 115 -13.47 -20.16 2.14
C THR A 115 -12.43 -21.16 1.65
N ALA A 116 -12.86 -22.26 1.02
CA ALA A 116 -11.95 -23.22 0.40
C ALA A 116 -11.44 -22.64 -0.94
N LYS A 117 -10.10 -22.72 -1.17
CA LYS A 117 -9.47 -22.31 -2.44
C LYS A 117 -8.51 -23.41 -2.90
N ARG A 118 -8.45 -23.66 -4.22
CA ARG A 118 -7.47 -24.57 -4.84
C ARG A 118 -6.06 -23.98 -4.72
N ARG A 119 -5.07 -24.81 -4.45
CA ARG A 119 -3.67 -24.41 -4.32
C ARG A 119 -2.90 -24.76 -5.58
N PHE A 120 -2.11 -23.82 -6.08
CA PHE A 120 -1.13 -24.01 -7.15
C PHE A 120 0.25 -23.76 -6.58
N GLU A 121 1.10 -24.76 -6.64
CA GLU A 121 2.53 -24.62 -6.35
C GLU A 121 3.28 -24.42 -7.67
N THR A 122 4.41 -23.75 -7.62
CA THR A 122 5.29 -23.45 -8.76
C THR A 122 6.70 -23.87 -8.40
N ASP A 123 7.47 -24.29 -9.38
CA ASP A 123 8.88 -24.61 -9.20
C ASP A 123 9.70 -23.33 -8.88
N PRO A 124 10.85 -23.45 -8.19
CA PRO A 124 11.70 -22.32 -7.88
C PRO A 124 12.20 -21.62 -9.16
N GLY A 125 12.25 -20.29 -9.13
CA GLY A 125 12.67 -19.46 -10.27
C GLY A 125 11.67 -19.38 -11.43
N GLN A 126 10.54 -20.09 -11.37
CA GLN A 126 9.62 -20.19 -12.50
C GLN A 126 8.70 -19.00 -12.64
N GLU A 127 8.13 -18.49 -11.55
CA GLU A 127 7.06 -17.49 -11.62
C GLU A 127 7.12 -16.47 -10.48
N MET A 128 6.99 -15.21 -10.84
CA MET A 128 6.63 -14.10 -9.95
C MET A 128 5.26 -13.57 -10.32
N GLN A 129 4.48 -13.12 -9.32
CA GLN A 129 3.20 -12.46 -9.53
C GLN A 129 3.30 -11.01 -9.12
N LEU A 130 2.68 -10.14 -9.92
CA LEU A 130 2.66 -8.69 -9.75
C LEU A 130 1.23 -8.19 -9.76
N ASP A 131 0.92 -7.23 -8.87
CA ASP A 131 -0.38 -6.55 -8.86
C ASP A 131 -0.27 -5.18 -8.19
N TRP A 132 -1.25 -4.31 -8.46
CA TRP A 132 -1.43 -3.01 -7.83
C TRP A 132 -2.54 -3.05 -6.79
N SER A 133 -2.36 -2.32 -5.70
CA SER A 133 -3.43 -2.07 -4.74
C SER A 133 -3.40 -0.61 -4.25
N PRO A 134 -4.49 0.15 -4.42
CA PRO A 134 -4.57 1.50 -3.90
C PRO A 134 -4.92 1.49 -2.41
N TYR A 135 -4.27 2.38 -1.64
CA TYR A 135 -4.53 2.60 -0.23
C TYR A 135 -4.69 4.09 0.09
N HIS A 136 -5.31 4.37 1.22
CA HIS A 136 -5.29 5.69 1.82
C HIS A 136 -4.53 5.60 3.14
N VAL A 137 -3.46 6.38 3.26
CA VAL A 137 -2.60 6.43 4.44
C VAL A 137 -2.55 7.83 5.02
N GLN A 138 -2.18 7.94 6.31
CA GLN A 138 -1.95 9.23 6.95
C GLN A 138 -0.47 9.58 6.84
N ILE A 139 -0.14 10.62 6.07
CA ILE A 139 1.22 11.16 5.95
C ILE A 139 1.19 12.62 6.39
N ASN A 140 1.99 12.97 7.38
CA ASN A 140 2.04 14.31 7.95
C ASN A 140 0.64 14.87 8.31
N GLY A 141 -0.20 14.03 8.95
CA GLY A 141 -1.57 14.37 9.31
C GLY A 141 -2.57 14.50 8.15
N LYS A 142 -2.14 14.30 6.91
CA LYS A 142 -3.01 14.36 5.72
C LYS A 142 -3.35 12.97 5.22
N ARG A 143 -4.60 12.76 4.80
CA ARG A 143 -5.02 11.52 4.11
C ARG A 143 -4.55 11.55 2.67
N VAL A 144 -3.63 10.65 2.33
CA VAL A 144 -2.98 10.57 1.02
C VAL A 144 -3.35 9.26 0.35
N LYS A 145 -3.77 9.32 -0.92
CA LYS A 145 -3.93 8.12 -1.76
C LYS A 145 -2.55 7.71 -2.27
N ILE A 146 -2.20 6.44 -2.06
CA ILE A 146 -0.99 5.81 -2.58
C ILE A 146 -1.37 4.61 -3.43
N HIS A 147 -0.49 4.24 -4.35
CA HIS A 147 -0.60 3.05 -5.19
C HIS A 147 0.56 2.13 -4.83
N VAL A 148 0.26 0.96 -4.30
CA VAL A 148 1.30 0.00 -3.89
C VAL A 148 1.43 -1.07 -4.95
N LEU A 149 2.61 -1.17 -5.55
CA LEU A 149 3.01 -2.30 -6.36
C LEU A 149 3.47 -3.42 -5.43
N GLY A 150 2.89 -4.61 -5.60
CA GLY A 150 3.32 -5.82 -4.91
C GLY A 150 3.87 -6.84 -5.90
N VAL A 151 5.02 -7.41 -5.59
CA VAL A 151 5.60 -8.54 -6.31
C VAL A 151 5.84 -9.67 -5.32
N ILE A 152 5.39 -10.87 -5.66
CA ILE A 152 5.62 -12.07 -4.86
C ILE A 152 6.32 -13.13 -5.69
N SER A 153 7.40 -13.71 -5.17
CA SER A 153 7.89 -14.98 -5.72
C SER A 153 6.92 -16.12 -5.40
N CYS A 154 6.53 -16.86 -6.41
CA CYS A 154 5.52 -17.89 -6.27
C CYS A 154 6.03 -19.16 -5.58
N TYR A 155 7.32 -19.39 -5.50
CA TYR A 155 7.95 -20.49 -4.75
C TYR A 155 8.28 -20.08 -3.31
N SER A 156 9.22 -19.19 -3.09
CA SER A 156 9.67 -18.77 -1.74
C SER A 156 8.61 -18.03 -0.94
N ARG A 157 7.61 -17.44 -1.59
CA ARG A 157 6.61 -16.53 -0.98
C ARG A 157 7.22 -15.23 -0.50
N LYS A 158 8.45 -14.91 -0.89
CA LYS A 158 9.08 -13.63 -0.59
C LYS A 158 8.33 -12.51 -1.27
N LEU A 159 8.09 -11.45 -0.52
CA LEU A 159 7.28 -10.29 -0.89
C LEU A 159 8.18 -9.09 -1.14
N PHE A 160 7.85 -8.32 -2.15
CA PHE A 160 8.32 -6.96 -2.35
C PHE A 160 7.11 -6.04 -2.45
N PHE A 161 7.19 -4.87 -1.81
CA PHE A 161 6.23 -3.80 -1.97
C PHE A 161 6.93 -2.47 -2.14
N ALA A 162 6.41 -1.65 -3.04
CA ALA A 162 6.81 -0.26 -3.21
C ALA A 162 5.57 0.61 -3.41
N ALA A 163 5.56 1.80 -2.83
CA ALA A 163 4.45 2.74 -2.98
C ALA A 163 4.81 3.85 -3.98
N PHE A 164 3.81 4.24 -4.75
CA PHE A 164 3.94 5.26 -5.79
C PHE A 164 2.76 6.23 -5.76
N ARG A 165 2.92 7.37 -6.43
CA ARG A 165 1.87 8.40 -6.55
C ARG A 165 0.85 8.10 -7.64
N ASN A 166 1.17 7.19 -8.57
CA ASN A 166 0.35 6.81 -9.72
C ASN A 166 0.73 5.40 -10.22
N GLU A 167 -0.07 4.89 -11.16
CA GLU A 167 0.15 3.58 -11.82
C GLU A 167 0.53 3.75 -13.31
N ARG A 168 1.22 4.86 -13.68
CA ARG A 168 1.63 5.09 -15.06
C ARG A 168 2.67 4.07 -15.51
N GLN A 169 2.87 3.95 -16.81
CA GLN A 169 3.80 2.98 -17.38
C GLN A 169 5.22 3.12 -16.85
N ALA A 170 5.77 4.34 -16.82
CA ALA A 170 7.11 4.59 -16.27
C ALA A 170 7.20 4.14 -14.79
N THR A 171 6.14 4.37 -14.01
CA THR A 171 6.05 3.93 -12.61
C THR A 171 5.98 2.42 -12.47
N LEU A 172 5.23 1.74 -13.36
CA LEU A 172 5.17 0.28 -13.39
C LEU A 172 6.54 -0.32 -13.69
N LEU A 173 7.21 0.14 -14.74
CA LEU A 173 8.53 -0.36 -15.15
C LEU A 173 9.58 -0.11 -14.06
N GLU A 174 9.56 1.08 -13.45
CA GLU A 174 10.41 1.41 -12.30
C GLU A 174 10.18 0.47 -11.12
N GLY A 175 8.92 0.26 -10.75
CA GLY A 175 8.57 -0.61 -9.63
C GLY A 175 8.95 -2.08 -9.86
N ILE A 176 8.84 -2.58 -11.11
CA ILE A 176 9.30 -3.93 -11.47
C ILE A 176 10.84 -4.00 -11.40
N SER A 177 11.56 -2.98 -11.90
CA SER A 177 13.02 -2.92 -11.80
C SER A 177 13.48 -2.96 -10.35
N MET A 178 12.85 -2.16 -9.46
CA MET A 178 13.11 -2.18 -8.02
C MET A 178 12.84 -3.55 -7.39
N ALA A 179 11.78 -4.25 -7.83
CA ALA A 179 11.48 -5.59 -7.37
C ALA A 179 12.57 -6.58 -7.80
N PHE A 180 12.99 -6.53 -9.05
CA PHE A 180 14.04 -7.42 -9.56
C PHE A 180 15.38 -7.20 -8.85
N GLU A 181 15.76 -5.93 -8.60
CA GLU A 181 16.92 -5.59 -7.78
C GLU A 181 16.81 -6.13 -6.35
N TYR A 182 15.63 -6.02 -5.74
CA TYR A 182 15.38 -6.55 -4.41
C TYR A 182 15.46 -8.07 -4.33
N PHE A 183 15.00 -8.77 -5.38
CA PHE A 183 15.11 -10.23 -5.48
C PHE A 183 16.47 -10.68 -6.04
N GLU A 184 17.35 -9.76 -6.43
CA GLU A 184 18.65 -10.01 -7.06
C GLU A 184 18.54 -10.85 -8.34
N GLY A 185 17.41 -10.73 -9.04
CA GLY A 185 17.09 -11.47 -10.25
C GLY A 185 15.60 -11.47 -10.56
N CYS A 186 15.21 -12.12 -11.64
CA CYS A 186 13.80 -12.28 -11.99
C CYS A 186 13.46 -13.71 -12.38
N ALA A 187 12.21 -14.13 -12.14
CA ALA A 187 11.72 -15.43 -12.56
C ALA A 187 11.56 -15.51 -14.10
N LEU A 188 11.50 -16.72 -14.64
CA LEU A 188 11.25 -16.97 -16.06
C LEU A 188 9.95 -16.33 -16.55
N ARG A 189 8.95 -16.19 -15.68
CA ARG A 189 7.64 -15.64 -16.02
C ARG A 189 7.21 -14.61 -14.99
N LEU A 190 6.72 -13.45 -15.48
CA LEU A 190 6.04 -12.44 -14.67
C LEU A 190 4.54 -12.46 -14.98
N VAL A 191 3.74 -12.82 -13.98
CA VAL A 191 2.28 -12.98 -14.09
C VAL A 191 1.59 -11.78 -13.46
N PHE A 192 0.61 -11.22 -14.15
CA PHE A 192 -0.17 -10.06 -13.70
C PHE A 192 -1.55 -10.02 -14.35
N ASP A 193 -2.41 -9.15 -13.83
CA ASP A 193 -3.71 -8.87 -14.44
C ASP A 193 -3.59 -8.05 -15.74
N ASN A 194 -4.72 -7.87 -16.44
CA ASN A 194 -4.78 -7.03 -17.64
C ASN A 194 -4.58 -5.55 -17.29
N MET A 195 -3.37 -5.16 -16.91
CA MET A 195 -3.00 -3.77 -16.68
C MET A 195 -2.90 -3.04 -18.02
N THR A 196 -3.60 -1.93 -18.18
CA THR A 196 -3.58 -1.13 -19.42
C THR A 196 -2.19 -0.59 -19.77
N THR A 197 -1.32 -0.48 -18.80
CA THR A 197 0.09 -0.09 -18.96
C THR A 197 0.96 -1.18 -19.61
N ALA A 198 0.55 -2.45 -19.52
CA ALA A 198 1.26 -3.58 -20.14
C ALA A 198 0.47 -4.19 -21.30
N VAL A 199 -0.87 -4.22 -21.20
CA VAL A 199 -1.76 -4.87 -22.17
C VAL A 199 -2.68 -3.81 -22.78
N LEU A 200 -2.55 -3.57 -24.08
CA LEU A 200 -3.38 -2.61 -24.83
C LEU A 200 -4.76 -3.18 -25.18
N GLY A 201 -4.90 -4.51 -25.23
CA GLY A 201 -6.15 -5.18 -25.57
C GLY A 201 -5.95 -6.65 -25.92
N ARG A 202 -7.04 -7.25 -26.46
CA ARG A 202 -7.03 -8.63 -26.96
C ARG A 202 -7.68 -8.67 -28.33
N ARG A 203 -7.06 -9.41 -29.27
CA ARG A 203 -7.66 -9.70 -30.59
C ARG A 203 -8.69 -10.83 -30.49
N GLU A 204 -9.42 -11.04 -31.56
CA GLU A 204 -10.20 -12.28 -31.75
C GLU A 204 -9.32 -13.49 -31.47
N LYS A 205 -9.86 -14.53 -30.81
CA LYS A 205 -9.15 -15.72 -30.30
C LYS A 205 -8.28 -15.48 -29.06
N GLY A 206 -8.40 -14.33 -28.36
CA GLY A 206 -7.74 -14.08 -27.07
C GLY A 206 -6.26 -13.71 -27.14
N GLN A 207 -5.70 -13.50 -28.33
CA GLN A 207 -4.30 -13.06 -28.49
C GLN A 207 -4.11 -11.68 -27.86
N ILE A 208 -3.12 -11.55 -26.97
CA ILE A 208 -2.84 -10.31 -26.24
C ILE A 208 -2.13 -9.32 -27.17
N ILE A 209 -2.60 -8.06 -27.13
CA ILE A 209 -1.91 -6.93 -27.74
C ILE A 209 -1.11 -6.25 -26.64
N TRP A 210 0.19 -6.46 -26.68
CA TRP A 210 1.11 -5.91 -25.69
C TRP A 210 1.49 -4.45 -25.99
N ASN A 211 1.76 -3.68 -24.94
CA ASN A 211 2.47 -2.42 -25.07
C ASN A 211 3.92 -2.70 -25.49
N GLN A 212 4.40 -2.04 -26.56
CA GLN A 212 5.73 -2.31 -27.11
C GLN A 212 6.86 -2.01 -26.11
N SER A 213 6.78 -0.88 -25.40
CA SER A 213 7.76 -0.54 -24.37
C SER A 213 7.82 -1.56 -23.23
N PHE A 214 6.67 -2.21 -22.91
CA PHE A 214 6.65 -3.29 -21.95
C PHE A 214 7.29 -4.57 -22.48
N LEU A 215 7.13 -4.87 -23.77
CA LEU A 215 7.84 -5.99 -24.42
C LEU A 215 9.36 -5.76 -24.49
N ASP A 216 9.77 -4.53 -24.79
CA ASP A 216 11.19 -4.16 -24.81
C ASP A 216 11.80 -4.30 -23.40
N PHE A 217 11.06 -3.91 -22.38
CA PHE A 217 11.41 -4.13 -20.97
C PHE A 217 11.53 -5.61 -20.63
N ALA A 218 10.55 -6.42 -21.03
CA ALA A 218 10.58 -7.87 -20.79
C ALA A 218 11.77 -8.53 -21.48
N LYS A 219 12.07 -8.13 -22.72
CA LYS A 219 13.24 -8.59 -23.48
C LYS A 219 14.55 -8.20 -22.80
N HIS A 220 14.64 -6.97 -22.29
CA HIS A 220 15.84 -6.45 -21.61
C HIS A 220 16.20 -7.29 -20.37
N TYR A 221 15.20 -7.66 -19.56
CA TYR A 221 15.40 -8.49 -18.36
C TYR A 221 15.33 -9.99 -18.62
N GLY A 222 14.87 -10.42 -19.81
CA GLY A 222 14.86 -11.82 -20.24
C GLY A 222 13.66 -12.64 -19.75
N PHE A 223 12.63 -12.03 -19.18
CA PHE A 223 11.46 -12.74 -18.69
C PHE A 223 10.31 -12.80 -19.73
N SER A 224 9.42 -13.77 -19.57
CA SER A 224 8.20 -13.89 -20.37
C SER A 224 7.01 -13.23 -19.63
N PRO A 225 6.37 -12.20 -20.19
CA PRO A 225 5.18 -11.62 -19.62
C PRO A 225 3.96 -12.54 -19.80
N PHE A 226 3.13 -12.66 -18.76
CA PHE A 226 1.91 -13.44 -18.79
C PHE A 226 0.75 -12.65 -18.16
N ALA A 227 -0.19 -12.20 -18.99
CA ALA A 227 -1.41 -11.60 -18.49
C ALA A 227 -2.49 -12.66 -18.25
N CYS A 228 -3.01 -12.75 -17.03
CA CYS A 228 -4.06 -13.68 -16.64
C CYS A 228 -5.31 -13.52 -17.53
N ALA A 229 -6.02 -14.62 -17.76
CA ALA A 229 -7.33 -14.56 -18.39
C ALA A 229 -8.29 -13.75 -17.50
N VAL A 230 -9.24 -13.06 -18.12
CA VAL A 230 -10.30 -12.35 -17.39
C VAL A 230 -11.07 -13.39 -16.56
N ARG A 231 -11.09 -13.22 -15.23
CA ARG A 231 -11.75 -14.10 -14.25
C ARG A 231 -11.02 -15.44 -13.97
N ASP A 232 -9.70 -15.44 -13.84
CA ASP A 232 -8.97 -16.58 -13.25
C ASP A 232 -8.67 -16.30 -11.75
N PRO A 233 -9.61 -16.61 -10.82
CA PRO A 233 -9.47 -16.28 -9.39
C PRO A 233 -8.46 -17.18 -8.68
N ASP A 234 -8.17 -18.36 -9.24
CA ASP A 234 -7.33 -19.36 -8.57
C ASP A 234 -5.84 -18.95 -8.54
N ARG A 235 -5.36 -18.25 -9.57
CA ARG A 235 -3.98 -17.75 -9.63
C ARG A 235 -3.74 -16.52 -8.76
N LYS A 236 -4.76 -15.69 -8.53
CA LYS A 236 -4.65 -14.45 -7.72
C LYS A 236 -4.55 -14.66 -6.21
N GLY A 237 -4.86 -15.84 -5.71
CA GLY A 237 -4.95 -16.11 -4.27
C GLY A 237 -3.65 -15.86 -3.48
N LYS A 238 -2.48 -15.89 -4.12
CA LYS A 238 -1.19 -15.59 -3.48
C LYS A 238 -1.05 -14.09 -3.25
N GLN A 239 -1.33 -13.28 -4.28
CA GLN A 239 -1.22 -11.83 -4.25
C GLN A 239 -2.26 -11.18 -3.33
N GLU A 240 -3.53 -11.61 -3.40
CA GLU A 240 -4.59 -11.12 -2.49
C GLU A 240 -4.22 -11.29 -1.00
N LYS A 241 -3.62 -12.44 -0.64
CA LYS A 241 -3.17 -12.69 0.74
C LYS A 241 -2.00 -11.80 1.13
N SER A 242 -1.10 -11.47 0.18
CA SER A 242 0.04 -10.59 0.44
C SER A 242 -0.40 -9.15 0.70
N PHE A 243 -1.32 -8.62 -0.10
CA PHE A 243 -1.89 -7.29 0.13
C PHE A 243 -2.71 -7.20 1.41
N ARG A 244 -3.46 -8.26 1.74
CA ARG A 244 -4.14 -8.32 3.04
C ARG A 244 -3.15 -8.29 4.20
N LEU A 245 -2.01 -8.98 4.09
CA LEU A 245 -0.97 -8.93 5.12
C LEU A 245 -0.42 -7.50 5.25
N LEU A 246 -0.11 -6.84 4.14
CA LEU A 246 0.35 -5.45 4.12
C LEU A 246 -0.67 -4.53 4.79
N GLU A 247 -1.95 -4.65 4.42
CA GLU A 247 -3.02 -3.84 4.99
C GLU A 247 -3.18 -4.07 6.50
N ASP A 248 -3.33 -5.33 6.90
CA ASP A 248 -3.65 -5.71 8.27
C ASP A 248 -2.48 -5.51 9.25
N ASP A 249 -1.22 -5.61 8.76
CA ASP A 249 -0.04 -5.61 9.64
C ASP A 249 0.86 -4.36 9.51
N PHE A 250 0.85 -3.67 8.37
CA PHE A 250 1.67 -2.49 8.16
C PHE A 250 0.85 -1.19 8.06
N ILE A 251 -0.20 -1.15 7.21
CA ILE A 251 -0.91 0.10 6.90
C ILE A 251 -1.94 0.45 7.98
N ARG A 252 -2.78 -0.51 8.38
CA ARG A 252 -3.92 -0.26 9.27
C ARG A 252 -3.47 0.26 10.62
N GLY A 253 -4.02 1.41 11.02
CA GLY A 253 -3.68 2.05 12.29
C GLY A 253 -2.28 2.68 12.34
N SER A 254 -1.59 2.79 11.19
CA SER A 254 -0.28 3.45 11.08
C SER A 254 -0.41 4.87 10.57
N THR A 255 0.47 5.75 11.06
CA THR A 255 0.68 7.11 10.58
C THR A 255 2.15 7.30 10.25
N PHE A 256 2.45 8.13 9.25
CA PHE A 256 3.80 8.33 8.73
C PHE A 256 4.14 9.82 8.73
N ALA A 257 5.39 10.16 9.06
CA ALA A 257 5.84 11.54 9.09
C ALA A 257 6.01 12.14 7.69
N SER A 258 6.45 11.32 6.72
CA SER A 258 6.69 11.72 5.34
C SER A 258 6.57 10.52 4.40
N TRP A 259 6.68 10.76 3.10
CA TRP A 259 6.79 9.73 2.09
C TRP A 259 8.04 8.84 2.30
N ASP A 260 9.15 9.46 2.62
CA ASP A 260 10.41 8.74 2.90
C ASP A 260 10.30 7.88 4.17
N ASP A 261 9.60 8.38 5.20
CA ASP A 261 9.32 7.60 6.41
C ASP A 261 8.46 6.37 6.10
N PHE A 262 7.42 6.51 5.25
CA PHE A 262 6.63 5.38 4.78
C PHE A 262 7.52 4.33 4.08
N SER A 263 8.32 4.75 3.12
CA SER A 263 9.16 3.86 2.31
C SER A 263 10.21 3.14 3.16
N ARG A 264 10.88 3.87 4.07
CA ARG A 264 11.86 3.31 5.01
C ARG A 264 11.21 2.28 5.95
N ARG A 265 10.07 2.61 6.57
CA ARG A 265 9.35 1.71 7.48
C ARG A 265 8.79 0.49 6.77
N LEU A 266 8.37 0.64 5.50
CA LEU A 266 7.94 -0.49 4.67
C LEU A 266 9.09 -1.47 4.44
N ARG A 267 10.31 -0.98 4.17
CA ARG A 267 11.50 -1.81 4.01
C ARG A 267 11.84 -2.55 5.30
N VAL A 268 11.87 -1.85 6.42
CA VAL A 268 12.11 -2.44 7.76
C VAL A 268 11.07 -3.53 8.06
N TRP A 269 9.79 -3.26 7.76
CA TRP A 269 8.71 -4.22 7.96
C TRP A 269 8.86 -5.48 7.10
N LEU A 270 9.33 -5.33 5.86
CA LEU A 270 9.55 -6.46 4.94
C LEU A 270 10.66 -7.38 5.43
N ASP A 271 11.79 -6.84 5.86
CA ASP A 271 13.04 -7.58 5.95
C ASP A 271 13.67 -7.66 7.34
N GLU A 272 13.39 -6.70 8.25
CA GLU A 272 14.15 -6.60 9.50
C GLU A 272 13.37 -7.13 10.70
N ILE A 273 12.02 -7.06 10.69
CA ILE A 273 11.22 -7.47 11.84
C ILE A 273 11.05 -8.99 11.87
N ARG A 274 11.60 -9.61 12.91
CA ARG A 274 11.48 -11.06 13.11
C ARG A 274 10.02 -11.51 13.22
N GLY A 275 9.68 -12.58 12.55
CA GLY A 275 8.32 -13.17 12.57
C GLY A 275 7.27 -12.37 11.80
N VAL A 276 7.70 -11.39 10.99
CA VAL A 276 6.85 -10.51 10.19
C VAL A 276 7.23 -10.59 8.72
N ALA A 277 6.33 -10.31 7.83
CA ALA A 277 6.50 -10.29 6.38
C ALA A 277 7.38 -11.44 5.86
N ASN A 278 8.56 -11.17 5.34
CA ASN A 278 9.47 -12.16 4.78
C ASN A 278 10.22 -13.00 5.84
N ASN A 279 10.21 -12.57 7.10
CA ASN A 279 10.84 -13.28 8.22
C ASN A 279 9.85 -14.11 9.07
N ARG A 280 8.59 -14.25 8.62
CA ARG A 280 7.59 -15.09 9.28
C ARG A 280 7.61 -16.52 8.74
N ILE A 281 7.21 -17.48 9.56
CA ILE A 281 6.83 -18.80 9.05
C ILE A 281 5.57 -18.65 8.20
N HIS A 282 5.66 -18.97 6.91
CA HIS A 282 4.54 -18.85 5.98
C HIS A 282 3.52 -19.96 6.25
N GLY A 283 2.26 -19.60 6.49
CA GLY A 283 1.22 -20.53 6.96
C GLY A 283 0.85 -21.67 5.99
N THR A 284 1.24 -21.60 4.72
CA THR A 284 0.99 -22.66 3.74
C THR A 284 2.21 -23.56 3.55
N THR A 285 3.41 -22.97 3.45
CA THR A 285 4.65 -23.72 3.17
C THR A 285 5.33 -24.22 4.44
N GLY A 286 5.02 -23.63 5.61
CA GLY A 286 5.71 -23.92 6.87
C GLY A 286 7.16 -23.41 6.93
N LYS A 287 7.59 -22.66 5.92
CA LYS A 287 8.96 -22.18 5.74
C LYS A 287 9.04 -20.66 5.85
N VAL A 288 10.23 -20.12 6.07
CA VAL A 288 10.48 -18.66 6.10
C VAL A 288 10.80 -18.19 4.69
N PRO A 289 10.07 -17.18 4.14
CA PRO A 289 10.28 -16.70 2.77
C PRO A 289 11.71 -16.26 2.45
N ASN A 290 12.38 -15.57 3.36
CA ASN A 290 13.77 -15.14 3.17
C ASN A 290 14.73 -16.35 3.05
N ASP A 291 14.54 -17.40 3.87
CA ASP A 291 15.38 -18.60 3.81
C ASP A 291 15.18 -19.37 2.50
N GLU A 292 13.93 -19.55 2.07
CA GLU A 292 13.61 -20.21 0.79
C GLU A 292 14.12 -19.40 -0.42
N HIS A 293 14.16 -18.10 -0.31
CA HIS A 293 14.67 -17.24 -1.37
C HIS A 293 16.17 -17.40 -1.59
N LEU A 294 16.96 -17.69 -0.58
CA LEU A 294 18.41 -17.96 -0.74
C LEU A 294 18.67 -19.12 -1.72
N PHE A 295 17.83 -20.14 -1.67
CA PHE A 295 17.88 -21.22 -2.64
C PHE A 295 17.34 -20.80 -4.02
N GLU A 296 16.18 -20.17 -4.05
CA GLU A 296 15.47 -19.77 -5.28
C GLU A 296 16.26 -18.76 -6.12
N ASN A 297 16.97 -17.82 -5.46
CA ASN A 297 17.75 -16.77 -6.12
C ASN A 297 18.78 -17.32 -7.11
N SER A 298 19.40 -18.47 -6.80
CA SER A 298 20.37 -19.09 -7.70
C SER A 298 19.77 -19.56 -9.04
N LEU A 299 18.44 -19.66 -9.12
CA LEU A 299 17.68 -20.12 -10.30
C LEU A 299 17.00 -18.97 -11.05
N PHE A 300 17.12 -17.74 -10.56
CA PHE A 300 16.61 -16.57 -11.25
C PHE A 300 17.47 -16.19 -12.46
N ILE A 301 16.84 -15.55 -13.43
CA ILE A 301 17.54 -14.85 -14.50
C ILE A 301 18.35 -13.73 -13.87
N ARG A 302 19.65 -13.68 -14.16
CA ARG A 302 20.54 -12.61 -13.69
C ARG A 302 20.16 -11.29 -14.32
N LEU A 303 20.21 -10.22 -13.53
CA LEU A 303 19.92 -8.88 -14.01
C LEU A 303 21.00 -8.39 -14.99
N PRO A 304 20.62 -7.64 -16.03
CA PRO A 304 21.57 -6.97 -16.90
C PRO A 304 22.36 -5.92 -16.09
N HIS A 305 23.55 -5.59 -16.58
CA HIS A 305 24.40 -4.59 -15.94
C HIS A 305 23.75 -3.20 -15.92
N GLU A 306 23.07 -2.83 -17.00
CA GLU A 306 22.38 -1.57 -17.11
C GLU A 306 20.89 -1.73 -16.80
N ARG A 307 20.37 -0.78 -16.04
CA ARG A 307 18.94 -0.72 -15.74
C ARG A 307 18.16 -0.25 -16.98
N PHE A 308 16.98 -0.84 -17.21
CA PHE A 308 16.09 -0.33 -18.27
C PHE A 308 15.65 1.11 -17.95
N PRO A 309 15.75 2.06 -18.90
CA PRO A 309 15.36 3.45 -18.69
C PRO A 309 13.82 3.58 -18.65
N ALA A 310 13.23 3.63 -17.45
CA ALA A 310 11.80 3.67 -17.22
C ALA A 310 11.26 5.10 -17.15
N TYR A 311 11.06 5.75 -18.31
CA TYR A 311 10.48 7.10 -18.39
C TYR A 311 9.45 7.22 -19.52
N SER A 312 8.65 8.28 -19.48
CA SER A 312 7.88 8.78 -20.62
C SER A 312 8.41 10.15 -21.04
N GLU A 313 8.42 10.43 -22.34
CA GLU A 313 8.84 11.73 -22.87
C GLU A 313 7.63 12.56 -23.30
N GLU A 314 7.66 13.83 -22.97
CA GLU A 314 6.65 14.82 -23.34
C GLU A 314 7.30 16.11 -23.80
N LEU A 315 6.78 16.72 -24.86
CA LEU A 315 7.18 18.07 -25.27
C LEU A 315 6.43 19.09 -24.43
N ARG A 316 7.15 20.03 -23.81
CA ARG A 316 6.57 21.08 -22.95
C ARG A 316 7.02 22.46 -23.41
N ALA A 317 6.09 23.40 -23.46
CA ALA A 317 6.40 24.81 -23.61
C ALA A 317 6.89 25.37 -22.26
N VAL A 318 7.95 26.15 -22.32
CA VAL A 318 8.42 26.94 -21.17
C VAL A 318 7.75 28.29 -21.20
N ASP A 319 7.10 28.66 -20.09
CA ASP A 319 6.41 29.95 -19.93
C ASP A 319 7.40 31.12 -19.94
N ARG A 320 6.87 32.36 -20.07
CA ARG A 320 7.66 33.62 -20.06
C ARG A 320 8.48 33.80 -18.79
N ASP A 321 7.99 33.30 -17.66
CA ASP A 321 8.66 33.35 -16.36
C ASP A 321 9.62 32.18 -16.13
N ALA A 322 10.05 31.53 -17.21
CA ALA A 322 10.96 30.40 -17.22
C ALA A 322 10.46 29.25 -16.33
N THR A 323 9.18 28.89 -16.44
CA THR A 323 8.62 27.74 -15.74
C THR A 323 8.00 26.71 -16.69
N ILE A 324 7.98 25.44 -16.25
CA ILE A 324 7.21 24.35 -16.84
C ILE A 324 6.25 23.78 -15.82
N SER A 325 5.11 23.26 -16.26
CA SER A 325 4.16 22.55 -15.39
C SER A 325 4.42 21.04 -15.46
N VAL A 326 4.70 20.42 -14.32
CA VAL A 326 4.83 18.97 -14.19
C VAL A 326 3.91 18.49 -13.06
N HIS A 327 2.98 17.60 -13.37
CA HIS A 327 1.96 17.09 -12.41
C HIS A 327 1.21 18.19 -11.65
N GLY A 328 0.89 19.32 -12.33
CA GLY A 328 0.16 20.43 -11.73
C GLY A 328 0.99 21.35 -10.81
N ILE A 329 2.30 21.15 -10.76
CA ILE A 329 3.27 21.97 -10.04
C ILE A 329 4.17 22.66 -11.07
N ARG A 330 4.42 23.95 -10.87
CA ARG A 330 5.32 24.74 -11.72
C ARG A 330 6.75 24.64 -11.18
N TYR A 331 7.69 24.36 -12.07
CA TYR A 331 9.12 24.29 -11.76
C TYR A 331 9.86 25.27 -12.64
N THR A 332 10.77 26.03 -12.06
CA THR A 332 11.64 26.90 -12.85
C THR A 332 12.61 26.07 -13.66
N VAL A 333 12.93 26.53 -14.85
CA VAL A 333 14.02 26.05 -15.72
C VAL A 333 14.99 27.19 -15.95
N PRO A 334 16.23 26.94 -16.43
CA PRO A 334 17.16 28.02 -16.72
C PRO A 334 16.53 29.08 -17.63
N SER A 335 16.68 30.35 -17.29
CA SER A 335 15.99 31.49 -17.93
C SER A 335 16.21 31.58 -19.45
N GLY A 336 17.30 31.03 -19.97
CA GLY A 336 17.60 30.98 -21.41
C GLY A 336 16.61 30.13 -22.24
N TYR A 337 15.76 29.31 -21.56
CA TYR A 337 14.75 28.48 -22.21
C TYR A 337 13.35 29.09 -22.23
N ALA A 338 13.13 30.28 -21.63
CA ALA A 338 11.85 30.98 -21.67
C ALA A 338 11.28 31.11 -23.08
N ASN A 339 9.98 30.86 -23.26
CA ASN A 339 9.28 30.85 -24.57
C ASN A 339 9.80 29.78 -25.56
N ARG A 340 10.51 28.75 -25.12
CA ARG A 340 10.98 27.65 -25.96
C ARG A 340 10.28 26.34 -25.57
N ASN A 341 10.32 25.36 -26.49
CA ASN A 341 9.90 24.01 -26.19
C ASN A 341 11.10 23.19 -25.72
N VAL A 342 10.90 22.40 -24.68
CA VAL A 342 11.85 21.45 -24.10
C VAL A 342 11.24 20.05 -24.08
N VAL A 343 12.08 19.02 -24.13
CA VAL A 343 11.65 17.65 -23.87
C VAL A 343 11.73 17.40 -22.37
N VAL A 344 10.69 16.79 -21.79
CA VAL A 344 10.67 16.41 -20.39
C VAL A 344 10.54 14.90 -20.29
N ARG A 345 11.51 14.25 -19.67
CA ARG A 345 11.45 12.84 -19.29
C ARG A 345 10.86 12.73 -17.90
N LEU A 346 9.77 12.00 -17.80
CA LEU A 346 9.03 11.77 -16.56
C LEU A 346 9.34 10.35 -16.06
N PHE A 347 10.09 10.25 -14.98
CA PHE A 347 10.37 9.03 -14.23
C PHE A 347 9.35 8.85 -13.10
N ALA A 348 9.45 7.80 -12.32
CA ALA A 348 8.56 7.54 -11.19
C ALA A 348 8.66 8.61 -10.07
N GLU A 349 9.88 9.04 -9.70
CA GLU A 349 10.14 9.91 -8.55
C GLU A 349 10.76 11.28 -8.92
N HIS A 350 11.21 11.47 -10.15
CA HIS A 350 11.84 12.69 -10.64
C HIS A 350 11.49 12.93 -12.09
N PHE A 351 11.92 14.08 -12.61
CA PHE A 351 11.87 14.39 -14.03
C PHE A 351 13.16 15.06 -14.47
N GLU A 352 13.44 14.97 -15.76
CA GLU A 352 14.55 15.63 -16.44
C GLU A 352 14.02 16.53 -17.53
N VAL A 353 14.65 17.68 -17.69
CA VAL A 353 14.42 18.61 -18.80
C VAL A 353 15.60 18.53 -19.75
N LEU A 354 15.31 18.32 -21.03
CA LEU A 354 16.34 18.12 -22.06
C LEU A 354 16.19 19.13 -23.18
N GLU A 355 17.31 19.44 -23.79
CA GLU A 355 17.35 20.09 -25.13
C GLU A 355 16.89 19.12 -26.22
N LYS A 356 16.61 19.68 -27.40
CA LYS A 356 16.25 18.87 -28.57
C LYS A 356 17.35 17.88 -29.01
N ASN A 357 18.61 18.16 -28.67
CA ASN A 357 19.77 17.29 -28.94
C ASN A 357 19.94 16.17 -27.91
N GLY A 358 19.05 16.11 -26.87
CA GLY A 358 19.09 15.11 -25.80
C GLY A 358 19.97 15.48 -24.61
N ALA A 359 20.63 16.64 -24.61
CA ALA A 359 21.42 17.08 -23.46
C ALA A 359 20.51 17.43 -22.26
N ILE A 360 20.85 16.95 -21.08
CA ILE A 360 20.09 17.25 -19.85
C ILE A 360 20.39 18.69 -19.44
N VAL A 361 19.33 19.50 -19.40
CA VAL A 361 19.35 20.90 -18.94
C VAL A 361 19.30 20.95 -17.41
N PHE A 362 18.39 20.17 -16.83
CA PHE A 362 18.28 20.05 -15.38
C PHE A 362 17.40 18.85 -14.99
N SER A 363 17.57 18.38 -13.76
CA SER A 363 16.76 17.32 -13.15
C SER A 363 16.20 17.78 -11.81
N SER A 364 15.00 17.32 -11.45
CA SER A 364 14.37 17.60 -10.15
C SER A 364 13.50 16.46 -9.68
N LYS A 365 13.52 16.17 -8.38
CA LYS A 365 12.52 15.32 -7.75
C LYS A 365 11.15 16.00 -7.79
N TYR A 366 10.08 15.18 -7.83
CA TYR A 366 8.74 15.73 -7.63
C TYR A 366 8.59 16.29 -6.22
N LEU A 367 7.94 17.46 -6.14
CA LEU A 367 7.63 18.07 -4.85
C LEU A 367 6.70 17.15 -4.05
N ASP A 368 7.05 16.92 -2.80
CA ASP A 368 6.13 16.27 -1.86
C ASP A 368 5.06 17.26 -1.37
N THR A 369 3.87 17.21 -2.00
CA THR A 369 2.74 18.06 -1.63
C THR A 369 2.12 17.72 -0.27
N THR A 370 2.52 16.63 0.36
CA THR A 370 2.13 16.30 1.74
C THR A 370 2.88 17.15 2.75
N VAL A 371 4.12 17.51 2.42
CA VAL A 371 4.98 18.35 3.26
C VAL A 371 4.83 19.84 2.89
N SER A 372 4.84 20.16 1.59
CA SER A 372 4.76 21.54 1.11
C SER A 372 3.51 21.77 0.27
N PRO A 373 2.64 22.76 0.61
CA PRO A 373 1.44 23.08 -0.15
C PRO A 373 1.71 23.95 -1.39
N THR A 374 2.97 24.34 -1.65
CA THR A 374 3.31 25.20 -2.78
C THR A 374 3.01 24.56 -4.12
N LYS A 375 2.64 25.36 -5.11
CA LYS A 375 2.47 24.96 -6.51
C LYS A 375 3.57 25.49 -7.41
N LEU A 376 4.59 26.11 -6.84
CA LEU A 376 5.73 26.67 -7.55
C LEU A 376 7.03 26.31 -6.82
N VAL A 377 7.94 25.68 -7.53
CA VAL A 377 9.30 25.34 -7.07
C VAL A 377 10.30 26.21 -7.80
N ILE A 378 11.02 27.03 -7.05
CA ILE A 378 12.00 27.99 -7.57
C ILE A 378 13.41 27.48 -7.27
N ASN A 379 14.20 27.33 -8.32
CA ASN A 379 15.65 27.19 -8.22
C ASN A 379 16.31 28.53 -8.59
N GLN A 380 16.92 29.19 -7.62
CA GLN A 380 17.55 30.50 -7.81
C GLN A 380 18.67 30.47 -8.85
N LEU A 381 19.36 29.36 -9.01
CA LEU A 381 20.43 29.20 -9.99
C LEU A 381 19.94 29.34 -11.44
N HIS A 382 18.65 29.12 -11.69
CA HIS A 382 18.06 29.28 -13.03
C HIS A 382 17.98 30.73 -13.51
N PHE A 383 18.18 31.71 -12.62
CA PHE A 383 18.07 33.14 -12.91
C PHE A 383 19.39 33.90 -12.79
N THR A 384 20.51 33.25 -12.55
CA THR A 384 21.81 33.89 -12.33
C THR A 384 22.27 34.72 -13.54
N SER A 385 21.84 34.35 -14.76
CA SER A 385 22.14 35.12 -15.96
C SER A 385 21.38 36.44 -16.09
N LEU A 386 20.23 36.61 -15.37
CA LEU A 386 19.43 37.83 -15.40
C LEU A 386 19.95 38.89 -14.43
N SER A 387 20.70 38.52 -13.40
CA SER A 387 21.25 39.44 -12.40
C SER A 387 22.48 40.23 -12.87
N ARG A 388 22.95 40.02 -14.09
CA ARG A 388 24.16 40.66 -14.65
C ARG A 388 23.90 41.79 -15.68
N LYS A 389 22.68 42.32 -15.81
CA LYS A 389 22.51 43.58 -16.54
C LYS A 389 22.87 44.72 -15.62
N PRO A 390 23.97 45.49 -15.89
CA PRO A 390 24.21 46.75 -15.19
C PRO A 390 23.02 47.68 -15.47
N ARG A 391 22.45 48.31 -14.45
CA ARG A 391 21.61 49.47 -14.66
C ARG A 391 22.45 50.50 -15.41
N GLY A 392 22.08 50.77 -16.65
CA GLY A 392 22.68 51.84 -17.39
C GLY A 392 22.52 53.11 -16.58
N ASN A 393 23.63 53.79 -16.30
CA ASN A 393 23.63 55.19 -15.83
C ASN A 393 22.90 56.01 -16.87
N GLU A 394 21.69 56.41 -16.59
CA GLU A 394 21.12 57.60 -17.21
C GLU A 394 21.80 58.79 -16.54
N THR A 395 22.83 59.31 -17.17
CA THR A 395 23.38 60.64 -16.92
C THR A 395 22.71 61.62 -17.85
N THR A 396 22.03 62.59 -17.21
CA THR A 396 21.57 63.92 -17.65
C THR A 396 20.60 63.97 -18.80
#